data_02f5ae584acd840d4976e92a2eaa26be
#
_entry.id   02f5ae584acd840d4976e92a2eaa26be
#
_cell.length_a   1.000
_cell.length_b   1.000
_cell.length_c   1.000
_cell.angle_alpha   90.00
_cell.angle_beta   90.00
_cell.angle_gamma   90.00
#
_symmetry.space_group_name_H-M   'P 1'
#
loop_
_entity.id
_entity.type
_entity.pdbx_description
1 polymer ?
#
loop_
_entity_poly.entity_id
_entity_poly.type
_entity_poly.pdbx_seq_one_letter_code
_entity_poly.pdbx_strand_id
1 'polypeptide(L)'
;MNTSLIIVAKKPEPGSTKTRLCPPFTPEAAAEFYHCLMRDTLALVVKLQGVDLTLAFTPSSAIDYFQKWAPDGFHLIPQKGADLGERLANALRHHLELGYHKAVIMNSDGPTLPLAHLKEAFAELDHADVTLGMGHDGGYYLIGVKHHHPRLFQDIAWSTHRVIPQTLEVCRRLN
;
A
#
# COMPACT_ATOMS: atom_id res chain seq x y z
N MET A 1 -2.86 -10.39 18.82
CA MET A 1 -3.12 -10.93 17.46
C MET A 1 -2.05 -10.35 16.57
N ASN A 2 -1.39 -11.16 15.73
CA ASN A 2 -0.39 -10.66 14.80
C ASN A 2 -1.07 -9.91 13.65
N THR A 3 -0.81 -8.62 13.55
CA THR A 3 -1.33 -7.74 12.50
C THR A 3 -0.17 -7.08 11.78
N SER A 4 -0.27 -6.93 10.47
CA SER A 4 0.78 -6.32 9.65
C SER A 4 0.25 -5.18 8.79
N LEU A 5 0.99 -4.06 8.78
CA LEU A 5 0.80 -2.95 7.84
C LEU A 5 1.92 -2.95 6.81
N ILE A 6 1.54 -3.01 5.55
CA ILE A 6 2.45 -3.06 4.41
C ILE A 6 2.37 -1.74 3.67
N ILE A 7 3.45 -0.99 3.64
CA ILE A 7 3.55 0.23 2.84
C ILE A 7 4.13 -0.15 1.48
N VAL A 8 3.38 0.11 0.39
CA VAL A 8 3.89 -0.13 -0.96
C VAL A 8 4.54 1.13 -1.52
N ALA A 9 5.81 1.02 -1.90
CA ALA A 9 6.59 2.15 -2.38
C ALA A 9 7.35 1.81 -3.67
N LYS A 10 7.51 2.83 -4.52
CA LYS A 10 8.42 2.83 -5.66
C LYS A 10 9.60 3.73 -5.34
N LYS A 11 10.81 3.34 -5.73
CA LYS A 11 11.96 4.25 -5.63
C LYS A 11 11.66 5.54 -6.39
N PRO A 12 11.80 6.73 -5.77
CA PRO A 12 11.65 7.99 -6.46
C PRO A 12 12.67 8.13 -7.58
N GLU A 13 12.20 8.29 -8.81
CA GLU A 13 13.05 8.47 -9.98
C GLU A 13 12.43 9.50 -10.92
N PRO A 14 13.18 10.51 -11.39
CA PRO A 14 12.72 11.48 -12.36
C PRO A 14 12.12 10.80 -13.62
N GLY A 15 11.04 11.34 -14.12
CA GLY A 15 10.36 10.84 -15.32
C GLY A 15 9.57 9.54 -15.15
N SER A 16 9.69 8.85 -14.00
CA SER A 16 8.95 7.62 -13.72
C SER A 16 8.06 7.68 -12.48
N THR A 17 8.22 8.73 -11.65
CA THR A 17 7.49 8.91 -10.39
C THR A 17 6.66 10.18 -10.46
N LYS A 18 5.36 10.06 -10.08
CA LYS A 18 4.41 11.20 -10.03
C LYS A 18 4.36 12.02 -11.33
N THR A 19 4.46 11.36 -12.47
CA THR A 19 4.47 12.00 -13.80
C THR A 19 3.24 12.85 -14.08
N ARG A 20 2.11 12.58 -13.41
CA ARG A 20 0.87 13.39 -13.51
C ARG A 20 1.02 14.80 -12.92
N LEU A 21 2.08 15.05 -12.15
CA LEU A 21 2.41 16.37 -11.62
C LEU A 21 3.24 17.20 -12.62
N CYS A 22 3.67 16.62 -13.71
CA CYS A 22 4.48 17.26 -14.74
C CYS A 22 3.67 17.56 -16.00
N PRO A 23 3.42 18.84 -16.38
CA PRO A 23 3.68 20.07 -15.65
C PRO A 23 2.68 20.29 -14.50
N PRO A 24 2.90 21.23 -13.54
CA PRO A 24 3.94 22.28 -13.55
C PRO A 24 5.27 21.85 -12.93
N PHE A 25 5.37 20.69 -12.27
CA PHE A 25 6.64 20.22 -11.73
C PHE A 25 7.59 19.74 -12.83
N THR A 26 8.90 19.91 -12.62
CA THR A 26 9.88 19.13 -13.37
C THR A 26 9.87 17.67 -12.92
N PRO A 27 10.38 16.73 -13.72
CA PRO A 27 10.50 15.33 -13.29
C PRO A 27 11.29 15.15 -11.99
N GLU A 28 12.38 15.94 -11.80
CA GLU A 28 13.22 15.93 -10.61
C GLU A 28 12.43 16.42 -9.39
N ALA A 29 11.72 17.55 -9.53
CA ALA A 29 10.90 18.10 -8.45
C ALA A 29 9.74 17.15 -8.06
N ALA A 30 9.13 16.46 -9.03
CA ALA A 30 8.08 15.48 -8.77
C ALA A 30 8.63 14.26 -8.02
N ALA A 31 9.83 13.77 -8.38
CA ALA A 31 10.47 12.66 -7.68
C ALA A 31 10.87 13.04 -6.25
N GLU A 32 11.45 14.24 -6.04
CA GLU A 32 11.80 14.73 -4.71
C GLU A 32 10.56 14.96 -3.83
N PHE A 33 9.50 15.52 -4.39
CA PHE A 33 8.22 15.67 -3.68
C PHE A 33 7.68 14.33 -3.21
N TYR A 34 7.69 13.31 -4.08
CA TYR A 34 7.27 11.96 -3.66
C TYR A 34 8.20 11.37 -2.60
N HIS A 35 9.51 11.62 -2.68
CA HIS A 35 10.46 11.21 -1.65
C HIS A 35 10.07 11.78 -0.28
N CYS A 36 9.73 13.07 -0.21
CA CYS A 36 9.27 13.70 1.02
C CYS A 36 7.94 13.09 1.53
N LEU A 37 6.94 12.92 0.64
CA LEU A 37 5.67 12.28 1.01
C LEU A 37 5.87 10.88 1.59
N MET A 38 6.73 10.09 0.96
CA MET A 38 7.04 8.73 1.42
C MET A 38 7.69 8.76 2.81
N ARG A 39 8.69 9.60 3.04
CA ARG A 39 9.35 9.73 4.34
C ARG A 39 8.37 10.13 5.44
N ASP A 40 7.54 11.11 5.17
CA ASP A 40 6.53 11.59 6.13
C ASP A 40 5.48 10.50 6.41
N THR A 41 5.08 9.73 5.39
CA THR A 41 4.18 8.57 5.55
C THR A 41 4.81 7.50 6.42
N LEU A 42 6.09 7.14 6.19
CA LEU A 42 6.79 6.17 7.02
C LEU A 42 6.93 6.66 8.47
N ALA A 43 7.28 7.93 8.67
CA ALA A 43 7.36 8.55 10.00
C ALA A 43 6.00 8.61 10.72
N LEU A 44 4.90 8.72 9.97
CA LEU A 44 3.55 8.68 10.52
C LEU A 44 3.22 7.27 11.05
N VAL A 45 3.43 6.22 10.23
CA VAL A 45 2.97 4.87 10.56
C VAL A 45 3.82 4.21 11.65
N VAL A 46 5.05 4.63 11.89
CA VAL A 46 5.88 4.20 13.04
C VAL A 46 5.17 4.45 14.38
N LYS A 47 4.28 5.44 14.43
CA LYS A 47 3.50 5.76 15.64
C LYS A 47 2.37 4.75 15.91
N LEU A 48 2.10 3.83 15.00
CA LEU A 48 1.09 2.79 15.16
C LEU A 48 1.65 1.66 16.04
N GLN A 49 1.03 1.43 17.20
CA GLN A 49 1.49 0.43 18.14
C GLN A 49 0.79 -0.91 17.91
N GLY A 50 1.52 -2.01 18.19
CA GLY A 50 0.97 -3.38 18.13
C GLY A 50 0.75 -3.89 16.70
N VAL A 51 1.42 -3.30 15.72
CA VAL A 51 1.36 -3.67 14.30
C VAL A 51 2.78 -3.80 13.76
N ASP A 52 3.08 -4.90 13.10
CA ASP A 52 4.36 -5.10 12.43
C ASP A 52 4.37 -4.33 11.11
N LEU A 53 5.44 -3.56 10.88
CA LEU A 53 5.57 -2.67 9.73
C LEU A 53 6.44 -3.29 8.65
N THR A 54 5.94 -3.30 7.42
CA THR A 54 6.68 -3.76 6.25
C THR A 54 6.68 -2.68 5.17
N LEU A 55 7.84 -2.45 4.55
CA LEU A 55 7.97 -1.63 3.35
C LEU A 55 8.19 -2.56 2.15
N ALA A 56 7.16 -2.74 1.34
CA ALA A 56 7.21 -3.49 0.10
C ALA A 56 7.63 -2.55 -1.04
N PHE A 57 8.82 -2.74 -1.59
CA PHE A 57 9.44 -1.77 -2.48
C PHE A 57 9.66 -2.28 -3.92
N THR A 58 9.76 -1.35 -4.87
CA THR A 58 10.11 -1.62 -6.27
C THR A 58 11.02 -0.50 -6.81
N PRO A 59 11.96 -0.80 -7.73
CA PRO A 59 12.39 -2.13 -8.18
C PRO A 59 13.17 -2.90 -7.09
N SER A 60 13.32 -4.21 -7.25
CA SER A 60 14.06 -5.06 -6.28
C SER A 60 15.52 -4.65 -6.09
N SER A 61 16.13 -4.06 -7.11
CA SER A 61 17.50 -3.50 -7.07
C SER A 61 17.65 -2.26 -6.19
N ALA A 62 16.54 -1.67 -5.70
CA ALA A 62 16.57 -0.45 -4.91
C ALA A 62 16.72 -0.70 -3.40
N ILE A 63 17.16 -1.89 -2.98
CA ILE A 63 17.26 -2.26 -1.56
C ILE A 63 18.11 -1.27 -0.76
N ASP A 64 19.27 -0.87 -1.26
CA ASP A 64 20.17 0.05 -0.56
C ASP A 64 19.53 1.44 -0.34
N TYR A 65 18.72 1.89 -1.32
CA TYR A 65 17.95 3.13 -1.18
C TYR A 65 16.95 3.02 -0.02
N PHE A 66 16.18 1.94 0.04
CA PHE A 66 15.16 1.78 1.07
C PHE A 66 15.77 1.48 2.44
N GLN A 67 16.88 0.74 2.53
CA GLN A 67 17.64 0.58 3.78
C GLN A 67 18.12 1.91 4.37
N LYS A 68 18.50 2.85 3.51
CA LYS A 68 18.95 4.19 3.94
C LYS A 68 17.80 5.06 4.50
N TRP A 69 16.57 4.90 3.98
CA TRP A 69 15.49 5.83 4.25
C TRP A 69 14.32 5.24 5.05
N ALA A 70 14.23 3.93 5.17
CA ALA A 70 13.23 3.31 6.03
C ALA A 70 13.60 3.55 7.51
N PRO A 71 12.64 3.96 8.34
CA PRO A 71 12.86 4.00 9.79
C PRO A 71 13.17 2.61 10.35
N ASP A 72 13.81 2.58 11.53
CA ASP A 72 14.03 1.33 12.26
C ASP A 72 12.69 0.61 12.53
N GLY A 73 12.76 -0.72 12.56
CA GLY A 73 11.58 -1.55 12.81
C GLY A 73 10.77 -1.94 11.57
N PHE A 74 11.13 -1.47 10.38
CA PHE A 74 10.52 -1.93 9.14
C PHE A 74 11.19 -3.20 8.61
N HIS A 75 10.36 -4.18 8.23
CA HIS A 75 10.79 -5.26 7.36
C HIS A 75 10.77 -4.78 5.90
N LEU A 76 11.89 -5.01 5.18
CA LEU A 76 12.01 -4.61 3.78
C LEU A 76 11.82 -5.82 2.88
N ILE A 77 10.84 -5.78 1.98
CA ILE A 77 10.60 -6.84 1.00
C ILE A 77 10.47 -6.27 -0.41
N PRO A 78 11.07 -6.91 -1.43
CA PRO A 78 10.82 -6.52 -2.82
C PRO A 78 9.40 -6.93 -3.22
N GLN A 79 8.69 -6.02 -3.93
CA GLN A 79 7.41 -6.37 -4.56
C GLN A 79 7.62 -7.42 -5.65
N LYS A 80 6.72 -8.41 -5.72
CA LYS A 80 6.73 -9.49 -6.71
C LYS A 80 5.42 -9.49 -7.49
N GLY A 81 5.50 -9.47 -8.82
CA GLY A 81 4.35 -9.49 -9.72
C GLY A 81 4.58 -8.65 -10.97
N ALA A 82 3.93 -9.01 -12.06
CA ALA A 82 4.05 -8.35 -13.36
C ALA A 82 3.36 -6.98 -13.35
N ASP A 83 2.24 -6.87 -12.66
CA ASP A 83 1.45 -5.64 -12.55
C ASP A 83 1.20 -5.25 -11.08
N LEU A 84 0.48 -4.15 -10.88
CA LEU A 84 0.14 -3.65 -9.55
C LEU A 84 -0.74 -4.65 -8.79
N GLY A 85 -1.74 -5.24 -9.44
CA GLY A 85 -2.66 -6.19 -8.81
C GLY A 85 -1.94 -7.41 -8.27
N GLU A 86 -1.09 -8.04 -9.08
CA GLU A 86 -0.28 -9.17 -8.63
C GLU A 86 0.66 -8.80 -7.48
N ARG A 87 1.26 -7.61 -7.51
CA ARG A 87 2.15 -7.15 -6.45
C ARG A 87 1.41 -6.98 -5.12
N LEU A 88 0.22 -6.40 -5.14
CA LEU A 88 -0.62 -6.25 -3.95
C LEU A 88 -1.08 -7.62 -3.43
N ALA A 89 -1.60 -8.48 -4.31
CA ALA A 89 -2.04 -9.83 -3.97
C ALA A 89 -0.92 -10.66 -3.34
N ASN A 90 0.29 -10.63 -3.94
CA ASN A 90 1.44 -11.38 -3.45
C ASN A 90 1.97 -10.85 -2.12
N ALA A 91 1.95 -9.52 -1.90
CA ALA A 91 2.36 -8.95 -0.62
C ALA A 91 1.40 -9.35 0.51
N LEU A 92 0.09 -9.28 0.29
CA LEU A 92 -0.91 -9.74 1.28
C LEU A 92 -0.80 -11.23 1.54
N ARG A 93 -0.73 -12.05 0.49
CA ARG A 93 -0.56 -13.49 0.62
C ARG A 93 0.67 -13.85 1.46
N HIS A 94 1.81 -13.24 1.16
CA HIS A 94 3.05 -13.48 1.89
C HIS A 94 2.89 -13.24 3.40
N HIS A 95 2.23 -12.16 3.81
CA HIS A 95 2.02 -11.86 5.22
C HIS A 95 1.04 -12.84 5.89
N LEU A 96 -0.04 -13.21 5.20
CA LEU A 96 -0.96 -14.22 5.71
C LEU A 96 -0.28 -15.59 5.87
N GLU A 97 0.60 -15.98 4.94
CA GLU A 97 1.41 -17.21 5.02
C GLU A 97 2.44 -17.16 6.17
N LEU A 98 2.92 -15.98 6.56
CA LEU A 98 3.76 -15.77 7.76
C LEU A 98 2.97 -15.87 9.08
N GLY A 99 1.65 -16.06 9.03
CA GLY A 99 0.79 -16.23 10.21
C GLY A 99 0.18 -14.93 10.75
N TYR A 100 0.23 -13.84 9.99
CA TYR A 100 -0.56 -12.66 10.34
C TYR A 100 -2.05 -12.93 10.12
N HIS A 101 -2.88 -12.59 11.10
CA HIS A 101 -4.32 -12.74 11.02
C HIS A 101 -5.03 -11.62 10.24
N LYS A 102 -4.38 -10.47 10.16
CA LYS A 102 -4.84 -9.31 9.40
C LYS A 102 -3.63 -8.69 8.70
N ALA A 103 -3.75 -8.47 7.41
CA ALA A 103 -2.75 -7.78 6.60
C ALA A 103 -3.41 -6.59 5.90
N VAL A 104 -2.84 -5.41 6.10
CA VAL A 104 -3.33 -4.16 5.49
C VAL A 104 -2.22 -3.57 4.64
N ILE A 105 -2.54 -3.23 3.41
CA ILE A 105 -1.66 -2.46 2.52
C ILE A 105 -2.13 -1.00 2.49
N MET A 106 -1.19 -0.05 2.49
CA MET A 106 -1.44 1.35 2.17
C MET A 106 -0.39 1.92 1.22
N ASN A 107 -0.75 3.01 0.56
CA ASN A 107 0.16 3.77 -0.29
C ASN A 107 1.22 4.51 0.54
N SER A 108 2.37 4.77 -0.06
CA SER A 108 3.49 5.49 0.58
C SER A 108 3.44 7.01 0.44
N ASP A 109 2.36 7.58 -0.06
CA ASP A 109 2.22 9.01 -0.36
C ASP A 109 1.03 9.69 0.33
N GLY A 110 0.60 9.11 1.45
CA GLY A 110 -0.51 9.61 2.27
C GLY A 110 -0.09 10.09 3.66
N PRO A 111 0.83 11.08 3.79
CA PRO A 111 1.35 11.50 5.10
C PRO A 111 0.31 12.20 5.97
N THR A 112 -0.79 12.64 5.38
CA THR A 112 -1.88 13.33 6.08
C THR A 112 -2.99 12.39 6.54
N LEU A 113 -2.90 11.08 6.26
CA LEU A 113 -3.89 10.11 6.71
C LEU A 113 -3.91 10.03 8.24
N PRO A 114 -5.05 10.30 8.91
CA PRO A 114 -5.13 10.15 10.36
C PRO A 114 -4.85 8.69 10.77
N LEU A 115 -4.03 8.49 11.82
CA LEU A 115 -3.77 7.14 12.36
C LEU A 115 -5.05 6.43 12.82
N ALA A 116 -6.10 7.18 13.14
CA ALA A 116 -7.41 6.64 13.48
C ALA A 116 -7.99 5.78 12.36
N HIS A 117 -7.83 6.17 11.08
CA HIS A 117 -8.30 5.38 9.94
C HIS A 117 -7.55 4.05 9.78
N LEU A 118 -6.24 4.02 10.11
CA LEU A 118 -5.50 2.76 10.12
C LEU A 118 -5.98 1.83 11.24
N LYS A 119 -6.22 2.37 12.44
CA LYS A 119 -6.78 1.61 13.56
C LYS A 119 -8.17 1.08 13.24
N GLU A 120 -9.02 1.91 12.66
CA GLU A 120 -10.35 1.54 12.19
C GLU A 120 -10.29 0.42 11.15
N ALA A 121 -9.39 0.51 10.15
CA ALA A 121 -9.23 -0.53 9.15
C ALA A 121 -8.89 -1.91 9.76
N PHE A 122 -8.04 -1.95 10.79
CA PHE A 122 -7.75 -3.18 11.54
C PHE A 122 -8.93 -3.64 12.40
N ALA A 123 -9.69 -2.73 13.00
CA ALA A 123 -10.88 -3.06 13.80
C ALA A 123 -12.00 -3.63 12.92
N GLU A 124 -12.26 -3.01 11.76
CA GLU A 124 -13.27 -3.49 10.81
C GLU A 124 -12.99 -4.92 10.32
N LEU A 125 -11.72 -5.31 10.22
CA LEU A 125 -11.35 -6.69 9.90
C LEU A 125 -11.71 -7.70 11.01
N ASP A 126 -12.21 -7.31 12.18
CA ASP A 126 -12.81 -8.24 13.12
C ASP A 126 -14.21 -8.68 12.67
N HIS A 127 -14.89 -7.86 11.87
CA HIS A 127 -16.28 -8.04 11.45
C HIS A 127 -16.45 -8.30 9.94
N ALA A 128 -15.44 -7.92 9.13
CA ALA A 128 -15.43 -8.07 7.68
C ALA A 128 -14.20 -8.85 7.21
N ASP A 129 -14.25 -9.42 6.01
CA ASP A 129 -13.10 -10.12 5.40
C ASP A 129 -12.19 -9.17 4.62
N VAL A 130 -12.75 -8.03 4.18
CA VAL A 130 -12.04 -7.00 3.41
C VAL A 130 -12.41 -5.63 3.96
N THR A 131 -11.42 -4.74 4.10
CA THR A 131 -11.61 -3.32 4.39
C THR A 131 -10.98 -2.47 3.30
N LEU A 132 -11.60 -1.35 2.95
CA LEU A 132 -11.12 -0.43 1.91
C LEU A 132 -11.11 1.00 2.41
N GLY A 133 -9.98 1.68 2.29
CA GLY A 133 -9.88 3.13 2.42
C GLY A 133 -10.05 3.80 1.06
N MET A 134 -11.26 4.29 0.77
CA MET A 134 -11.63 4.79 -0.55
C MET A 134 -11.17 6.23 -0.78
N GLY A 135 -10.56 6.50 -1.93
CA GLY A 135 -10.21 7.83 -2.41
C GLY A 135 -11.32 8.46 -3.25
N HIS A 136 -11.36 9.78 -3.31
CA HIS A 136 -12.33 10.52 -4.13
C HIS A 136 -12.09 10.38 -5.64
N ASP A 137 -10.90 9.90 -6.04
CA ASP A 137 -10.51 9.68 -7.43
C ASP A 137 -10.98 8.33 -8.01
N GLY A 138 -11.72 7.54 -7.20
CA GLY A 138 -12.21 6.22 -7.58
C GLY A 138 -11.20 5.09 -7.35
N GLY A 139 -10.03 5.40 -6.78
CA GLY A 139 -9.05 4.44 -6.26
C GLY A 139 -9.17 4.27 -4.75
N TYR A 140 -8.40 3.37 -4.18
CA TYR A 140 -8.26 3.24 -2.73
C TYR A 140 -6.82 3.50 -2.30
N TYR A 141 -6.64 4.12 -1.15
CA TYR A 141 -5.34 4.35 -0.53
C TYR A 141 -4.95 3.24 0.44
N LEU A 142 -5.91 2.38 0.80
CA LEU A 142 -5.75 1.29 1.73
C LEU A 142 -6.65 0.11 1.32
N ILE A 143 -6.12 -1.11 1.46
CA ILE A 143 -6.89 -2.35 1.42
C ILE A 143 -6.36 -3.29 2.49
N GLY A 144 -7.27 -3.90 3.27
CA GLY A 144 -6.95 -4.90 4.28
C GLY A 144 -7.75 -6.16 4.08
N VAL A 145 -7.16 -7.32 4.46
CA VAL A 145 -7.78 -8.64 4.35
C VAL A 145 -7.42 -9.54 5.53
N LYS A 146 -8.29 -10.52 5.83
CA LYS A 146 -8.01 -11.66 6.74
C LYS A 146 -7.61 -12.92 5.99
N HIS A 147 -8.08 -13.05 4.75
CA HIS A 147 -7.86 -14.22 3.92
C HIS A 147 -7.32 -13.81 2.56
N HIS A 148 -6.59 -14.72 1.91
CA HIS A 148 -6.08 -14.47 0.57
C HIS A 148 -7.20 -14.61 -0.45
N HIS A 149 -7.55 -13.51 -1.11
CA HIS A 149 -8.54 -13.45 -2.19
C HIS A 149 -7.90 -12.89 -3.46
N PRO A 150 -7.24 -13.71 -4.29
CA PRO A 150 -6.54 -13.23 -5.48
C PRO A 150 -7.46 -12.52 -6.48
N ARG A 151 -8.75 -12.90 -6.53
CA ARG A 151 -9.75 -12.27 -7.42
C ARG A 151 -9.96 -10.77 -7.13
N LEU A 152 -9.67 -10.30 -5.90
CA LEU A 152 -9.77 -8.87 -5.56
C LEU A 152 -8.87 -7.98 -6.42
N PHE A 153 -7.84 -8.57 -7.03
CA PHE A 153 -6.79 -7.85 -7.75
C PHE A 153 -6.74 -8.22 -9.24
N GLN A 154 -7.58 -9.16 -9.69
CA GLN A 154 -7.65 -9.61 -11.08
C GLN A 154 -8.63 -8.77 -11.87
N ASP A 155 -8.31 -8.47 -13.13
CA ASP A 155 -9.17 -7.74 -14.07
C ASP A 155 -9.57 -6.34 -13.59
N ILE A 156 -8.76 -5.73 -12.72
CA ILE A 156 -8.97 -4.37 -12.23
C ILE A 156 -8.30 -3.36 -13.17
N ALA A 157 -9.04 -2.36 -13.59
CA ALA A 157 -8.53 -1.26 -14.42
C ALA A 157 -7.72 -0.27 -13.57
N TRP A 158 -6.51 -0.68 -13.16
CA TRP A 158 -5.64 0.09 -12.29
C TRP A 158 -5.40 1.51 -12.80
N SER A 159 -5.22 2.45 -11.86
CA SER A 159 -4.98 3.87 -12.14
C SER A 159 -6.13 4.59 -12.83
N THR A 160 -7.35 4.07 -12.74
CA THR A 160 -8.59 4.69 -13.23
C THR A 160 -9.62 4.84 -12.11
N HIS A 161 -10.66 5.65 -12.34
CA HIS A 161 -11.81 5.80 -11.43
C HIS A 161 -12.65 4.51 -11.29
N ARG A 162 -12.35 3.46 -12.06
CA ARG A 162 -13.06 2.18 -12.06
C ARG A 162 -12.57 1.19 -10.99
N VAL A 163 -11.46 1.48 -10.32
CA VAL A 163 -10.85 0.57 -9.34
C VAL A 163 -11.83 0.21 -8.21
N ILE A 164 -12.40 1.22 -7.52
CA ILE A 164 -13.36 0.98 -6.44
C ILE A 164 -14.60 0.23 -6.93
N PRO A 165 -15.34 0.67 -7.97
CA PRO A 165 -16.50 -0.07 -8.46
C PRO A 165 -16.22 -1.52 -8.79
N GLN A 166 -15.10 -1.82 -9.46
CA GLN A 166 -14.71 -3.18 -9.81
C GLN A 166 -14.35 -4.00 -8.58
N THR A 167 -13.58 -3.45 -7.64
CA THR A 167 -13.22 -4.15 -6.39
C THR A 167 -14.47 -4.48 -5.55
N LEU A 168 -15.39 -3.53 -5.41
CA LEU A 168 -16.66 -3.76 -4.68
C LEU A 168 -17.53 -4.82 -5.34
N GLU A 169 -17.56 -4.88 -6.68
CA GLU A 169 -18.28 -5.93 -7.40
C GLU A 169 -17.68 -7.32 -7.12
N VAL A 170 -16.35 -7.42 -7.06
CA VAL A 170 -15.67 -8.66 -6.67
C VAL A 170 -16.00 -9.03 -5.23
N CYS A 171 -15.95 -8.06 -4.29
CA CYS A 171 -16.31 -8.31 -2.88
C CYS A 171 -17.72 -8.90 -2.75
N ARG A 172 -18.72 -8.35 -3.48
CA ARG A 172 -20.10 -8.88 -3.47
C ARG A 172 -20.23 -10.30 -3.99
N ARG A 173 -19.32 -10.73 -4.86
CA ARG A 173 -19.33 -12.09 -5.44
C ARG A 173 -18.56 -13.11 -4.58
N LEU A 174 -17.76 -12.66 -3.63
CA LEU A 174 -17.01 -13.51 -2.72
C LEU A 174 -17.82 -13.90 -1.46
N ASN A 175 -18.90 -13.18 -1.20
CA ASN A 175 -19.91 -13.53 -0.21
C ASN A 175 -20.92 -14.50 -0.88
#